data_c992774734fae0e83999cc62d083fd7e
#
_entry.id   c992774734fae0e83999cc62d083fd7e
#
_cell.length_a   1.000
_cell.length_b   1.000
_cell.length_c   1.000
_cell.angle_alpha   90.00
_cell.angle_beta   90.00
_cell.angle_gamma   90.00
#
_symmetry.space_group_name_H-M   'P 1'
#
loop_
_entity.id
_entity.type
_entity.pdbx_description
1 polymer ?
#
loop_
_entity_poly.entity_id
_entity_poly.type
_entity_poly.pdbx_seq_one_letter_code
_entity_poly.pdbx_strand_id
1 'polypeptide(L)'
;MKKLITILALTLLFTLPTFANDARMAVEDGFAKGNAQVVSQAMAERVFVVSYPLRKPLAKSEATNELAKFFSQNRPKSFSVLHDNSQDNVIYMICKYETAKSAYRVHILIDVTGEEERISQIRIETL
;
A
#
# COMPACT_ATOMS: atom_id res chain seq x y z
N MET A 1 2.82 -15.38 -46.64
CA MET A 1 2.90 -15.25 -46.23
C MET A 1 2.90 -14.96 -45.32
N LYS A 2 2.97 -14.95 -44.66
CA LYS A 2 2.96 -14.80 -43.96
C LYS A 2 3.04 -14.17 -43.07
N LYS A 3 3.07 -13.77 -42.38
CA LYS A 3 3.15 -13.01 -41.67
C LYS A 3 2.47 -12.96 -40.59
N LEU A 4 2.14 -13.11 -40.06
CA LEU A 4 1.31 -13.07 -39.17
C LEU A 4 1.73 -13.23 -37.90
N ILE A 5 2.23 -13.57 -37.62
CA ILE A 5 2.72 -13.92 -36.57
C ILE A 5 3.04 -13.01 -35.61
N THR A 6 3.54 -12.17 -35.90
CA THR A 6 3.95 -11.22 -35.09
C THR A 6 3.20 -10.85 -33.97
N ILE A 7 2.06 -10.86 -34.03
CA ILE A 7 1.26 -10.41 -33.06
C ILE A 7 1.45 -10.91 -31.77
N LEU A 8 1.69 -12.07 -31.65
CA LEU A 8 1.76 -12.60 -30.45
C LEU A 8 2.63 -11.97 -29.53
N ALA A 9 3.61 -11.57 -29.91
CA ALA A 9 4.56 -11.05 -29.07
C ALA A 9 4.10 -9.99 -28.19
N LEU A 10 3.02 -9.48 -28.49
CA LEU A 10 2.62 -8.41 -27.75
C LEU A 10 1.92 -8.61 -26.55
N THR A 11 1.61 -9.74 -26.22
CA THR A 11 0.88 -9.92 -25.03
C THR A 11 1.81 -9.79 -23.95
N LEU A 12 2.18 -8.65 -23.65
CA LEU A 12 3.00 -8.43 -22.57
C LEU A 12 2.13 -8.40 -21.40
N LEU A 13 2.12 -9.41 -20.61
CA LEU A 13 1.30 -9.48 -19.46
C LEU A 13 1.98 -8.82 -18.34
N PHE A 14 1.52 -7.68 -17.96
CA PHE A 14 2.00 -7.05 -16.76
C PHE A 14 1.21 -7.62 -15.64
N THR A 15 1.80 -8.49 -14.88
CA THR A 15 1.14 -9.03 -13.70
C THR A 15 1.71 -8.33 -12.50
N LEU A 16 0.85 -7.73 -11.72
CA LEU A 16 1.27 -7.17 -10.45
C LEU A 16 1.44 -8.31 -9.46
N PRO A 17 2.37 -8.19 -8.54
CA PRO A 17 2.50 -9.19 -7.50
C PRO A 17 1.22 -9.25 -6.68
N THR A 18 0.89 -10.41 -6.17
CA THR A 18 -0.32 -10.63 -5.40
C THR A 18 0.02 -10.86 -3.94
N PHE A 19 -0.48 -9.99 -3.08
CA PHE A 19 -0.24 -10.09 -1.64
C PHE A 19 -1.56 -10.05 -0.87
N ALA A 20 -2.61 -10.63 -1.44
CA ALA A 20 -3.95 -10.49 -0.88
C ALA A 20 -4.07 -11.02 0.56
N ASN A 21 -3.29 -12.04 0.91
CA ASN A 21 -3.33 -12.60 2.25
C ASN A 21 -2.05 -12.32 3.04
N ASP A 22 -1.25 -11.38 2.59
CA ASP A 22 -0.04 -11.01 3.30
C ASP A 22 0.02 -9.48 3.31
N ALA A 23 -0.65 -8.89 4.26
CA ALA A 23 -0.77 -7.45 4.31
C ALA A 23 0.58 -6.76 4.57
N ARG A 24 1.45 -7.38 5.37
CA ARG A 24 2.76 -6.79 5.60
C ARG A 24 3.54 -6.64 4.29
N MET A 25 3.51 -7.70 3.47
CA MET A 25 4.23 -7.65 2.18
C MET A 25 3.61 -6.63 1.24
N ALA A 26 2.29 -6.53 1.24
CA ALA A 26 1.60 -5.54 0.43
C ALA A 26 2.01 -4.13 0.82
N VAL A 27 2.12 -3.87 2.13
CA VAL A 27 2.55 -2.58 2.64
C VAL A 27 4.00 -2.31 2.23
N GLU A 28 4.89 -3.26 2.49
CA GLU A 28 6.30 -3.07 2.19
C GLU A 28 6.55 -2.86 0.71
N ASP A 29 5.99 -3.70 -0.12
CA ASP A 29 6.21 -3.59 -1.55
C ASP A 29 5.54 -2.35 -2.13
N GLY A 30 4.30 -2.11 -1.74
CA GLY A 30 3.54 -0.99 -2.28
C GLY A 30 4.13 0.36 -1.89
N PHE A 31 4.52 0.52 -0.62
CA PHE A 31 5.08 1.79 -0.19
C PHE A 31 6.50 1.98 -0.72
N ALA A 32 7.30 0.93 -0.81
CA ALA A 32 8.66 1.05 -1.32
C ALA A 32 8.65 1.49 -2.78
N LYS A 33 7.66 1.05 -3.54
CA LYS A 33 7.56 1.38 -4.97
C LYS A 33 6.60 2.52 -5.28
N GLY A 34 5.87 3.00 -4.28
CA GLY A 34 4.86 4.02 -4.51
C GLY A 34 3.71 3.51 -5.35
N ASN A 35 3.30 2.26 -5.10
CA ASN A 35 2.25 1.61 -5.87
C ASN A 35 1.01 1.40 -5.01
N ALA A 36 0.04 2.29 -5.13
CA ALA A 36 -1.17 2.23 -4.31
C ALA A 36 -2.02 1.01 -4.62
N GLN A 37 -1.96 0.49 -5.84
CA GLN A 37 -2.75 -0.68 -6.20
C GLN A 37 -2.26 -1.92 -5.46
N VAL A 38 -0.96 -2.03 -5.23
CA VAL A 38 -0.42 -3.16 -4.48
C VAL A 38 -0.88 -3.07 -3.03
N VAL A 39 -0.83 -1.89 -2.43
CA VAL A 39 -1.29 -1.71 -1.05
C VAL A 39 -2.79 -2.02 -0.96
N SER A 40 -3.56 -1.61 -1.96
CA SER A 40 -5.00 -1.80 -1.94
C SER A 40 -5.42 -3.27 -1.93
N GLN A 41 -4.58 -4.16 -2.40
CA GLN A 41 -4.89 -5.58 -2.39
C GLN A 41 -5.17 -6.07 -0.96
N ALA A 42 -4.53 -5.46 0.01
CA ALA A 42 -4.70 -5.87 1.41
C ALA A 42 -5.63 -4.94 2.20
N MET A 43 -6.25 -3.95 1.58
CA MET A 43 -7.12 -3.03 2.30
C MET A 43 -8.47 -3.66 2.63
N ALA A 44 -8.99 -3.32 3.80
CA ALA A 44 -10.36 -3.62 4.15
C ALA A 44 -11.29 -2.78 3.28
N GLU A 45 -12.58 -3.08 3.31
CA GLU A 45 -13.55 -2.33 2.53
C GLU A 45 -13.65 -0.90 2.99
N ARG A 46 -13.35 -0.63 4.23
CA ARG A 46 -13.27 0.73 4.75
C ARG A 46 -11.95 0.87 5.48
N VAL A 47 -11.25 1.97 5.24
CA VAL A 47 -9.94 2.22 5.83
C VAL A 47 -9.98 3.60 6.46
N PHE A 48 -9.57 3.71 7.71
CA PHE A 48 -9.49 5.01 8.36
C PHE A 48 -8.17 5.64 7.93
N VAL A 49 -8.25 6.77 7.24
CA VAL A 49 -7.06 7.41 6.68
C VAL A 49 -6.81 8.72 7.39
N VAL A 50 -5.59 8.90 7.86
CA VAL A 50 -5.16 10.16 8.45
C VAL A 50 -3.95 10.65 7.67
N SER A 51 -4.12 11.71 6.93
CA SER A 51 -3.03 12.37 6.21
C SER A 51 -3.44 13.81 6.16
N TYR A 52 -3.08 14.58 7.16
CA TYR A 52 -3.61 15.91 7.39
C TYR A 52 -3.67 16.74 6.13
N PRO A 53 -4.76 17.48 5.93
CA PRO A 53 -5.87 17.68 6.86
C PRO A 53 -6.93 16.56 6.80
N LEU A 54 -6.76 15.54 6.00
CA LEU A 54 -7.70 14.46 5.87
C LEU A 54 -7.66 13.56 7.11
N ARG A 55 -8.83 13.21 7.64
CA ARG A 55 -8.94 12.33 8.79
C ARG A 55 -10.35 11.77 8.82
N LYS A 56 -10.56 10.64 8.19
CA LYS A 56 -11.88 10.01 8.15
C LYS A 56 -11.85 8.61 7.56
N PRO A 57 -12.89 7.83 7.81
CA PRO A 57 -12.99 6.52 7.16
C PRO A 57 -13.32 6.72 5.69
N LEU A 58 -12.67 5.95 4.84
CA LEU A 58 -12.86 6.00 3.41
C LEU A 58 -13.18 4.61 2.88
N ALA A 59 -13.95 4.54 1.82
CA ALA A 59 -14.12 3.28 1.11
C ALA A 59 -12.77 2.89 0.50
N LYS A 60 -12.58 1.62 0.27
CA LYS A 60 -11.32 1.10 -0.26
C LYS A 60 -10.86 1.85 -1.51
N SER A 61 -11.76 2.11 -2.45
CA SER A 61 -11.39 2.81 -3.66
C SER A 61 -10.94 4.24 -3.39
N GLU A 62 -11.59 4.91 -2.45
CA GLU A 62 -11.22 6.27 -2.09
C GLU A 62 -9.89 6.30 -1.36
N ALA A 63 -9.66 5.33 -0.47
CA ALA A 63 -8.40 5.23 0.25
C ALA A 63 -7.25 4.97 -0.74
N THR A 64 -7.50 4.14 -1.73
CA THR A 64 -6.50 3.85 -2.76
C THR A 64 -6.17 5.12 -3.55
N ASN A 65 -7.18 5.92 -3.90
CA ASN A 65 -6.96 7.15 -4.63
C ASN A 65 -6.16 8.16 -3.79
N GLU A 66 -6.48 8.27 -2.51
CA GLU A 66 -5.74 9.19 -1.64
C GLU A 66 -4.28 8.75 -1.52
N LEU A 67 -4.04 7.46 -1.40
CA LEU A 67 -2.70 6.94 -1.30
C LEU A 67 -1.94 7.15 -2.62
N ALA A 68 -2.60 6.96 -3.75
CA ALA A 68 -1.99 7.20 -5.05
C ALA A 68 -1.59 8.67 -5.21
N LYS A 69 -2.43 9.56 -4.70
CA LYS A 69 -2.14 10.99 -4.75
C LYS A 69 -0.92 11.29 -3.89
N PHE A 70 -0.86 10.71 -2.70
CA PHE A 70 0.28 10.90 -1.81
C PHE A 70 1.56 10.42 -2.50
N PHE A 71 1.54 9.25 -3.11
CA PHE A 71 2.72 8.71 -3.78
C PHE A 71 3.15 9.57 -4.98
N SER A 72 2.19 10.12 -5.72
CA SER A 72 2.56 10.94 -6.87
C SER A 72 3.18 12.27 -6.46
N GLN A 73 2.75 12.80 -5.33
CA GLN A 73 3.27 14.07 -4.82
C GLN A 73 4.52 13.87 -3.97
N ASN A 74 4.74 12.67 -3.48
CA ASN A 74 5.83 12.37 -2.56
C ASN A 74 6.46 11.04 -2.96
N ARG A 75 7.19 11.07 -4.07
CA ARG A 75 7.76 9.83 -4.62
C ARG A 75 8.72 9.19 -3.63
N PRO A 76 8.63 7.88 -3.41
CA PRO A 76 9.47 7.24 -2.41
C PRO A 76 10.92 7.13 -2.85
N LYS A 77 11.82 7.40 -1.90
CA LYS A 77 13.23 7.16 -2.07
C LYS A 77 13.58 5.92 -1.27
N SER A 78 12.99 5.76 -0.10
CA SER A 78 13.19 4.56 0.71
C SER A 78 12.02 4.36 1.64
N PHE A 79 11.79 3.12 2.01
CA PHE A 79 10.74 2.75 2.96
C PHE A 79 11.31 1.66 3.86
N SER A 80 11.20 1.84 5.16
CA SER A 80 11.70 0.84 6.10
C SER A 80 10.72 0.65 7.24
N VAL A 81 10.60 -0.59 7.70
CA VAL A 81 9.76 -0.91 8.84
C VAL A 81 10.61 -0.74 10.08
N LEU A 82 10.21 0.19 10.95
CA LEU A 82 10.93 0.46 12.18
C LEU A 82 10.45 -0.44 13.31
N HIS A 83 9.18 -0.77 13.30
CA HIS A 83 8.57 -1.55 14.37
C HIS A 83 7.41 -2.34 13.80
N ASP A 84 7.29 -3.59 14.22
CA ASP A 84 6.26 -4.49 13.73
C ASP A 84 5.84 -5.35 14.90
N ASN A 85 4.59 -5.27 15.30
CA ASN A 85 4.09 -5.97 16.47
C ASN A 85 2.74 -6.63 16.17
N SER A 86 2.59 -7.85 16.61
CA SER A 86 1.35 -8.59 16.40
C SER A 86 0.77 -8.96 17.75
N GLN A 87 -0.46 -8.56 18.01
CA GLN A 87 -1.10 -8.82 19.30
C GLN A 87 -2.62 -8.84 19.14
N ASP A 88 -3.27 -9.87 19.67
CA ASP A 88 -4.74 -9.95 19.70
C ASP A 88 -5.39 -9.72 18.33
N ASN A 89 -5.00 -10.44 17.34
CA ASN A 89 -5.60 -10.34 16.02
C ASN A 89 -5.39 -8.98 15.34
N VAL A 90 -4.36 -8.26 15.76
CA VAL A 90 -4.02 -6.98 15.17
C VAL A 90 -2.52 -6.96 14.90
N ILE A 91 -2.14 -6.49 13.73
CA ILE A 91 -0.74 -6.25 13.40
C ILE A 91 -0.57 -4.75 13.32
N TYR A 92 0.42 -4.22 14.02
CA TYR A 92 0.68 -2.80 14.02
C TYR A 92 2.09 -2.56 13.49
N MET A 93 2.20 -1.73 12.46
CA MET A 93 3.50 -1.42 11.86
C MET A 93 3.77 0.07 11.97
N ILE A 94 4.99 0.43 12.33
CA ILE A 94 5.46 1.80 12.30
C ILE A 94 6.61 1.83 11.31
N CYS A 95 6.49 2.67 10.30
CA CYS A 95 7.43 2.68 9.20
C CYS A 95 7.95 4.09 8.93
N LYS A 96 9.08 4.16 8.25
CA LYS A 96 9.66 5.42 7.82
C LYS A 96 9.62 5.48 6.30
N TYR A 97 9.08 6.56 5.77
CA TYR A 97 8.94 6.76 4.33
C TYR A 97 9.73 8.02 4.00
N GLU A 98 10.74 7.88 3.17
CA GLU A 98 11.58 9.02 2.82
C GLU A 98 11.44 9.37 1.36
N THR A 99 11.39 10.66 1.08
CA THR A 99 11.43 11.17 -0.28
C THR A 99 12.72 11.95 -0.45
N ALA A 100 12.93 12.55 -1.59
CA ALA A 100 14.11 13.36 -1.81
C ALA A 100 14.12 14.61 -0.93
N LYS A 101 12.94 15.07 -0.50
CA LYS A 101 12.82 16.31 0.26
C LYS A 101 12.32 16.17 1.68
N SER A 102 11.66 15.10 2.01
CA SER A 102 10.94 14.98 3.27
C SER A 102 11.00 13.58 3.82
N ALA A 103 10.57 13.43 5.05
CA ALA A 103 10.44 12.11 5.66
C ALA A 103 9.11 12.07 6.40
N TYR A 104 8.50 10.91 6.40
CA TYR A 104 7.20 10.70 7.02
C TYR A 104 7.23 9.46 7.89
N ARG A 105 6.41 9.46 8.93
CA ARG A 105 6.17 8.25 9.70
C ARG A 105 4.83 7.70 9.25
N VAL A 106 4.79 6.42 8.93
CA VAL A 106 3.58 5.77 8.46
C VAL A 106 3.18 4.71 9.49
N HIS A 107 1.96 4.80 9.98
CA HIS A 107 1.42 3.83 10.93
C HIS A 107 0.37 3.03 10.19
N ILE A 108 0.50 1.71 10.22
CA ILE A 108 -0.43 0.82 9.54
C ILE A 108 -1.04 -0.11 10.58
N LEU A 109 -2.36 -0.21 10.58
CA LEU A 109 -3.05 -1.14 11.43
C LEU A 109 -3.71 -2.19 10.55
N ILE A 110 -3.45 -3.45 10.83
CA ILE A 110 -3.95 -4.57 10.05
C ILE A 110 -4.79 -5.45 10.96
N ASP A 111 -6.04 -5.69 10.57
CA ASP A 111 -6.91 -6.59 11.32
C ASP A 111 -6.75 -7.99 10.77
N VAL A 112 -6.63 -8.96 11.65
CA VAL A 112 -6.46 -10.36 11.26
C VAL A 112 -7.72 -11.11 11.66
N THR A 113 -8.39 -11.73 10.69
CA THR A 113 -9.57 -12.51 10.93
C THR A 113 -9.37 -13.85 10.25
N GLY A 114 -9.10 -14.87 11.05
CA GLY A 114 -8.76 -16.17 10.50
C GLY A 114 -7.45 -16.06 9.73
N GLU A 115 -7.49 -16.37 8.46
CA GLU A 115 -6.29 -16.26 7.63
C GLU A 115 -6.29 -14.98 6.81
N GLU A 116 -7.27 -14.12 7.01
CA GLU A 116 -7.33 -12.88 6.26
C GLU A 116 -6.70 -11.75 7.02
N GLU A 117 -5.86 -10.99 6.35
CA GLU A 117 -5.24 -9.80 6.91
C GLU A 117 -5.70 -8.62 6.08
N ARG A 118 -6.28 -7.62 6.73
CA ARG A 118 -6.81 -6.45 6.02
C ARG A 118 -6.38 -5.17 6.71
N ILE A 119 -5.85 -4.26 5.92
CA ILE A 119 -5.44 -2.95 6.43
C ILE A 119 -6.70 -2.17 6.78
N SER A 120 -6.81 -1.76 8.04
CA SER A 120 -7.97 -1.00 8.51
C SER A 120 -7.63 0.45 8.80
N GLN A 121 -6.36 0.80 8.91
CA GLN A 121 -5.98 2.19 9.16
C GLN A 121 -4.62 2.50 8.57
N ILE A 122 -4.51 3.66 7.97
CA ILE A 122 -3.25 4.19 7.46
C ILE A 122 -3.13 5.61 7.97
N ARG A 123 -2.04 5.90 8.69
CA ARG A 123 -1.79 7.25 9.19
C ARG A 123 -0.43 7.70 8.69
N ILE A 124 -0.37 8.85 8.05
CA ILE A 124 0.86 9.40 7.51
C ILE A 124 1.11 10.74 8.20
N GLU A 125 2.26 10.86 8.82
CA GLU A 125 2.63 12.08 9.56
C GLU A 125 4.00 12.55 9.09
N THR A 126 4.19 13.87 9.03
CA THR A 126 5.52 14.40 8.72
C THR A 126 6.42 14.21 9.92
N LEU A 127 7.66 13.92 9.65
CA LEU A 127 8.67 13.79 10.70
C LEU A 127 9.34 15.13 10.99
#